data_7d13da4c2bf75ef6f2fdf48a6732416f
#
_entry.id   7d13da4c2bf75ef6f2fdf48a6732416f
#
_cell.length_a   1.000
_cell.length_b   1.000
_cell.length_c   1.000
_cell.angle_alpha   90.00
_cell.angle_beta   90.00
_cell.angle_gamma   90.00
#
_symmetry.space_group_name_H-M   'P 1'
#
loop_
_entity.id
_entity.type
_entity.pdbx_description
1 polymer ?
#
loop_
_entity_poly.entity_id
_entity_poly.type
_entity_poly.pdbx_seq_one_letter_code
_entity_poly.pdbx_strand_id
1 'polypeptide(L)'
;MIDKYLKETCMLDYSNPAIQELIQKMKWKELDEFERIKAIYNFVRDDILFGYNEDDAICASKVLFDGYGQCNTKGTLFMALLRACQIPCRIHGFTIDKRLQKGAMTGLVYRSAPQNIFHSWVEVYFENQWYELEGFILDQAYLNKLQNQFPNCKGAFCGYGVAVKDFRNPTIDFNRNSTYIQSEGITQDFGVYYCPDDLLKEHHQQMSRLKGFAYRHIGRHFMNRNVKRVRQR
;
A
#
# COMPACT_ATOMS: atom_id res chain seq x y z
N MET A 1 1.88 -2.51 -26.95
CA MET A 1 2.14 -1.33 -26.07
C MET A 1 1.88 -1.63 -24.58
N ILE A 2 0.97 -2.52 -24.23
CA ILE A 2 0.65 -2.93 -22.84
C ILE A 2 1.74 -3.82 -22.22
N ASP A 3 2.48 -4.58 -23.03
CA ASP A 3 3.51 -5.53 -22.57
C ASP A 3 4.61 -4.94 -21.68
N LYS A 4 4.89 -3.65 -21.80
CA LYS A 4 5.83 -3.00 -20.89
C LYS A 4 5.39 -3.06 -19.43
N TYR A 5 4.08 -3.05 -19.17
CA TYR A 5 3.49 -3.09 -17.83
C TYR A 5 3.40 -4.50 -17.23
N LEU A 6 3.99 -5.51 -17.91
CA LEU A 6 4.14 -6.89 -17.45
C LEU A 6 5.56 -7.25 -17.04
N LYS A 7 6.55 -6.39 -17.36
CA LYS A 7 7.97 -6.70 -17.15
C LYS A 7 8.36 -6.72 -15.67
N GLU A 8 9.28 -7.59 -15.37
CA GLU A 8 10.00 -7.62 -14.09
C GLU A 8 10.95 -6.43 -13.98
N THR A 9 11.22 -5.99 -12.75
CA THR A 9 12.22 -4.97 -12.42
C THR A 9 12.97 -5.38 -11.14
N CYS A 10 13.98 -4.62 -10.73
CA CYS A 10 14.70 -4.93 -9.50
C CYS A 10 13.80 -4.99 -8.27
N MET A 11 12.82 -4.09 -8.17
CA MET A 11 11.88 -4.09 -7.05
C MET A 11 10.71 -5.05 -7.26
N LEU A 12 10.28 -5.25 -8.51
CA LEU A 12 9.23 -6.19 -8.87
C LEU A 12 9.83 -7.57 -9.21
N ASP A 13 10.60 -8.16 -8.31
CA ASP A 13 11.37 -9.41 -8.45
C ASP A 13 10.47 -10.66 -8.44
N TYR A 14 9.47 -10.68 -9.32
CA TYR A 14 8.46 -11.73 -9.30
C TYR A 14 8.97 -13.12 -9.75
N SER A 15 10.15 -13.22 -10.38
CA SER A 15 10.82 -14.49 -10.64
C SER A 15 11.40 -15.13 -9.37
N ASN A 16 11.42 -14.41 -8.24
CA ASN A 16 11.88 -14.94 -6.97
C ASN A 16 11.11 -16.21 -6.58
N PRO A 17 11.79 -17.31 -6.16
CA PRO A 17 11.14 -18.58 -5.84
C PRO A 17 9.98 -18.45 -4.86
N ALA A 18 10.10 -17.63 -3.81
CA ALA A 18 9.04 -17.47 -2.81
C ALA A 18 7.75 -16.87 -3.40
N ILE A 19 7.88 -15.94 -4.36
CA ILE A 19 6.73 -15.36 -5.08
C ILE A 19 6.11 -16.41 -6.00
N GLN A 20 6.93 -17.18 -6.73
CA GLN A 20 6.42 -18.22 -7.63
C GLN A 20 5.73 -19.35 -6.86
N GLU A 21 6.29 -19.78 -5.73
CA GLU A 21 5.66 -20.78 -4.84
C GLU A 21 4.31 -20.28 -4.30
N LEU A 22 4.21 -19.00 -3.90
CA LEU A 22 2.96 -18.40 -3.48
C LEU A 22 1.92 -18.44 -4.60
N ILE A 23 2.27 -18.00 -5.81
CA ILE A 23 1.36 -17.97 -6.96
C ILE A 23 0.86 -19.39 -7.30
N GLN A 24 1.75 -20.38 -7.26
CA GLN A 24 1.41 -21.77 -7.50
C GLN A 24 0.47 -22.32 -6.40
N LYS A 25 0.78 -22.05 -5.13
CA LYS A 25 -0.04 -22.46 -3.99
C LYS A 25 -1.45 -21.87 -4.05
N MET A 26 -1.56 -20.58 -4.40
CA MET A 26 -2.84 -19.88 -4.46
C MET A 26 -3.62 -20.13 -5.76
N LYS A 27 -2.99 -20.76 -6.76
CA LYS A 27 -3.59 -21.11 -8.06
C LYS A 27 -4.20 -19.92 -8.81
N TRP A 28 -3.68 -18.72 -8.60
CA TRP A 28 -4.26 -17.50 -9.20
C TRP A 28 -4.30 -17.55 -10.73
N LYS A 29 -3.35 -18.22 -11.39
CA LYS A 29 -3.32 -18.34 -12.85
C LYS A 29 -4.45 -19.21 -13.42
N GLU A 30 -5.11 -20.00 -12.59
CA GLU A 30 -6.27 -20.85 -12.98
C GLU A 30 -7.59 -20.06 -12.97
N LEU A 31 -7.62 -18.88 -12.31
CA LEU A 31 -8.80 -18.01 -12.23
C LEU A 31 -8.98 -17.19 -13.51
N ASP A 32 -10.22 -16.78 -13.80
CA ASP A 32 -10.45 -15.73 -14.79
C ASP A 32 -9.79 -14.40 -14.37
N GLU A 33 -9.68 -13.45 -15.29
CA GLU A 33 -8.89 -12.24 -15.05
C GLU A 33 -9.44 -11.39 -13.90
N PHE A 34 -10.76 -11.23 -13.80
CA PHE A 34 -11.40 -10.47 -12.73
C PHE A 34 -11.17 -11.11 -11.36
N GLU A 35 -11.47 -12.40 -11.23
CA GLU A 35 -11.31 -13.13 -9.97
C GLU A 35 -9.82 -13.20 -9.58
N ARG A 36 -8.90 -13.27 -10.55
CA ARG A 36 -7.46 -13.24 -10.34
C ARG A 36 -7.01 -11.92 -9.73
N ILE A 37 -7.42 -10.79 -10.32
CA ILE A 37 -7.11 -9.44 -9.78
C ILE A 37 -7.67 -9.33 -8.36
N LYS A 38 -8.92 -9.70 -8.16
CA LYS A 38 -9.61 -9.62 -6.87
C LYS A 38 -8.95 -10.50 -5.80
N ALA A 39 -8.56 -11.72 -6.15
CA ALA A 39 -7.88 -12.64 -5.23
C ALA A 39 -6.50 -12.11 -4.82
N ILE A 40 -5.69 -11.61 -5.76
CA ILE A 40 -4.39 -11.00 -5.47
C ILE A 40 -4.56 -9.72 -4.63
N TYR A 41 -5.54 -8.88 -4.97
CA TYR A 41 -5.88 -7.67 -4.22
C TYR A 41 -6.23 -7.99 -2.77
N ASN A 42 -7.13 -8.93 -2.55
CA ASN A 42 -7.56 -9.34 -1.21
C ASN A 42 -6.39 -9.95 -0.40
N PHE A 43 -5.55 -10.78 -1.04
CA PHE A 43 -4.35 -11.32 -0.39
C PHE A 43 -3.42 -10.19 0.07
N VAL A 44 -3.11 -9.23 -0.81
CA VAL A 44 -2.24 -8.12 -0.43
C VAL A 44 -2.90 -7.23 0.63
N ARG A 45 -4.21 -7.05 0.60
CA ARG A 45 -4.93 -6.30 1.61
C ARG A 45 -4.87 -6.96 2.99
N ASP A 46 -5.22 -8.24 3.06
CA ASP A 46 -5.57 -8.89 4.33
C ASP A 46 -4.48 -9.83 4.88
N ASP A 47 -3.69 -10.48 4.02
CA ASP A 47 -2.60 -11.39 4.45
C ASP A 47 -1.26 -10.65 4.62
N ILE A 48 -1.08 -9.51 3.92
CA ILE A 48 0.04 -8.60 4.15
C ILE A 48 -0.44 -7.45 5.03
N LEU A 49 -0.18 -7.53 6.31
CA LEU A 49 -0.73 -6.60 7.30
C LEU A 49 -0.25 -5.16 7.08
N PHE A 50 -1.07 -4.17 7.39
CA PHE A 50 -0.60 -2.78 7.41
C PHE A 50 0.47 -2.59 8.48
N GLY A 51 1.60 -2.02 8.07
CA GLY A 51 2.76 -1.77 8.94
C GLY A 51 3.85 -1.00 8.17
N TYR A 52 4.93 -0.67 8.84
CA TYR A 52 6.01 0.18 8.32
C TYR A 52 7.29 -0.62 8.15
N ASN A 53 7.73 -0.79 6.90
CA ASN A 53 9.00 -1.41 6.56
C ASN A 53 10.17 -0.47 6.83
N GLU A 54 11.39 -0.96 6.66
CA GLU A 54 12.61 -0.20 6.92
C GLU A 54 12.91 0.86 5.85
N ASP A 55 12.42 0.63 4.62
CA ASP A 55 12.59 1.52 3.48
C ASP A 55 11.42 1.32 2.50
N ASP A 56 11.16 2.29 1.64
CA ASP A 56 10.23 2.15 0.53
C ASP A 56 10.86 1.40 -0.65
N ALA A 57 12.20 1.49 -0.81
CA ALA A 57 12.98 0.87 -1.88
C ALA A 57 13.38 -0.58 -1.53
N ILE A 58 12.40 -1.44 -1.21
CA ILE A 58 12.59 -2.88 -0.97
C ILE A 58 11.87 -3.69 -2.03
N CYS A 59 12.44 -4.86 -2.39
CA CYS A 59 11.85 -5.73 -3.40
C CYS A 59 10.58 -6.44 -2.89
N ALA A 60 9.75 -6.90 -3.83
CA ALA A 60 8.47 -7.55 -3.54
C ALA A 60 8.65 -8.82 -2.69
N SER A 61 9.67 -9.63 -2.97
CA SER A 61 9.99 -10.83 -2.17
C SER A 61 10.29 -10.50 -0.72
N LYS A 62 10.93 -9.35 -0.44
CA LYS A 62 11.20 -8.89 0.92
C LYS A 62 9.91 -8.47 1.64
N VAL A 63 8.99 -7.78 0.96
CA VAL A 63 7.68 -7.43 1.52
C VAL A 63 6.88 -8.68 1.85
N LEU A 64 6.89 -9.68 0.96
CA LEU A 64 6.26 -10.97 1.19
C LEU A 64 6.84 -11.67 2.42
N PHE A 65 8.17 -11.70 2.56
CA PHE A 65 8.86 -12.26 3.71
C PHE A 65 8.52 -11.54 5.02
N ASP A 66 8.44 -10.20 4.99
CA ASP A 66 8.09 -9.39 6.16
C ASP A 66 6.63 -9.62 6.61
N GLY A 67 5.72 -9.95 5.69
CA GLY A 67 4.30 -10.16 5.95
C GLY A 67 3.53 -8.89 6.32
N TYR A 68 4.12 -7.72 6.14
CA TYR A 68 3.49 -6.42 6.37
C TYR A 68 4.11 -5.34 5.48
N GLY A 69 3.37 -4.24 5.28
CA GLY A 69 3.84 -3.09 4.52
C GLY A 69 2.92 -1.88 4.62
N GLN A 70 3.40 -0.75 4.08
CA GLN A 70 2.65 0.48 3.85
C GLN A 70 2.31 0.64 2.36
N CYS A 71 1.73 1.79 1.97
CA CYS A 71 1.29 2.06 0.61
C CYS A 71 2.32 1.66 -0.46
N ASN A 72 3.55 2.18 -0.37
CA ASN A 72 4.59 1.95 -1.37
C ASN A 72 5.03 0.48 -1.44
N THR A 73 5.34 -0.13 -0.30
CA THR A 73 5.86 -1.50 -0.24
C THR A 73 4.79 -2.56 -0.53
N LYS A 74 3.56 -2.40 0.00
CA LYS A 74 2.43 -3.26 -0.40
C LYS A 74 2.11 -3.09 -1.89
N GLY A 75 2.20 -1.85 -2.41
CA GLY A 75 2.06 -1.57 -3.85
C GLY A 75 3.11 -2.30 -4.68
N THR A 76 4.37 -2.32 -4.26
CA THR A 76 5.45 -3.08 -4.90
C THR A 76 5.13 -4.57 -4.97
N LEU A 77 4.73 -5.19 -3.84
CA LEU A 77 4.33 -6.61 -3.85
C LEU A 77 3.10 -6.85 -4.72
N PHE A 78 2.09 -5.99 -4.64
CA PHE A 78 0.87 -6.11 -5.43
C PHE A 78 1.17 -6.09 -6.93
N MET A 79 1.98 -5.14 -7.40
CA MET A 79 2.40 -5.06 -8.80
C MET A 79 3.20 -6.30 -9.23
N ALA A 80 4.11 -6.81 -8.41
CA ALA A 80 4.88 -8.01 -8.71
C ALA A 80 3.98 -9.23 -8.92
N LEU A 81 3.00 -9.44 -8.02
CA LEU A 81 2.03 -10.53 -8.12
C LEU A 81 1.12 -10.40 -9.34
N LEU A 82 0.62 -9.19 -9.63
CA LEU A 82 -0.19 -8.93 -10.82
C LEU A 82 0.58 -9.22 -12.09
N ARG A 83 1.81 -8.70 -12.24
CA ARG A 83 2.65 -8.91 -13.43
C ARG A 83 3.03 -10.39 -13.62
N ALA A 84 3.38 -11.08 -12.55
CA ALA A 84 3.63 -12.53 -12.58
C ALA A 84 2.41 -13.34 -13.05
N CYS A 85 1.22 -12.82 -12.82
CA CYS A 85 -0.05 -13.40 -13.26
C CYS A 85 -0.57 -12.79 -14.58
N GLN A 86 0.28 -12.09 -15.34
CA GLN A 86 -0.02 -11.50 -16.65
C GLN A 86 -1.09 -10.40 -16.61
N ILE A 87 -1.17 -9.65 -15.53
CA ILE A 87 -2.07 -8.50 -15.38
C ILE A 87 -1.24 -7.21 -15.47
N PRO A 88 -1.48 -6.35 -16.49
CA PRO A 88 -0.74 -5.12 -16.65
C PRO A 88 -1.07 -4.14 -15.52
N CYS A 89 -0.03 -3.56 -14.92
CA CYS A 89 -0.19 -2.58 -13.85
C CYS A 89 0.94 -1.54 -13.85
N ARG A 90 0.63 -0.37 -13.27
CA ARG A 90 1.53 0.77 -13.13
C ARG A 90 1.33 1.43 -11.77
N ILE A 91 2.22 2.34 -11.38
CA ILE A 91 2.16 3.03 -10.10
C ILE A 91 1.93 4.52 -10.31
N HIS A 92 1.11 5.13 -9.45
CA HIS A 92 0.88 6.57 -9.41
C HIS A 92 1.44 7.13 -8.11
N GLY A 93 2.29 8.15 -8.19
CA GLY A 93 3.00 8.74 -7.06
C GLY A 93 2.38 10.03 -6.56
N PHE A 94 2.38 10.24 -5.23
CA PHE A 94 1.80 11.39 -4.55
C PHE A 94 2.61 11.81 -3.33
N THR A 95 2.20 12.93 -2.73
CA THR A 95 2.37 13.16 -1.30
C THR A 95 1.02 13.30 -0.61
N ILE A 96 0.95 12.92 0.66
CA ILE A 96 -0.21 13.07 1.53
C ILE A 96 0.13 13.89 2.77
N ASP A 97 -0.87 14.59 3.32
CA ASP A 97 -0.71 15.34 4.57
C ASP A 97 -0.45 14.41 5.75
N LYS A 98 0.55 14.72 6.57
CA LYS A 98 0.90 13.91 7.75
C LYS A 98 -0.23 13.75 8.77
N ARG A 99 -1.26 14.61 8.74
CA ARG A 99 -2.44 14.48 9.62
C ARG A 99 -3.11 13.13 9.47
N LEU A 100 -3.08 12.57 8.28
CA LEU A 100 -3.56 11.24 7.97
C LEU A 100 -2.87 10.15 8.82
N GLN A 101 -1.61 10.35 9.18
CA GLN A 101 -0.84 9.41 10.00
C GLN A 101 -1.00 9.60 11.52
N LYS A 102 -1.73 10.65 11.96
CA LYS A 102 -1.96 10.89 13.39
C LYS A 102 -2.72 9.72 14.01
N GLY A 103 -2.16 9.16 15.08
CA GLY A 103 -2.68 7.96 15.75
C GLY A 103 -1.90 6.69 15.38
N ALA A 104 -1.60 6.46 14.10
CA ALA A 104 -0.61 5.46 13.70
C ALA A 104 0.81 5.92 14.10
N MET A 105 1.14 7.17 13.79
CA MET A 105 2.28 7.88 14.37
C MET A 105 1.85 8.69 15.59
N THR A 106 2.61 8.62 16.69
CA THR A 106 2.31 9.33 17.94
C THR A 106 3.56 9.99 18.53
N GLY A 107 3.36 10.94 19.47
CA GLY A 107 4.44 11.57 20.25
C GLY A 107 5.51 12.24 19.39
N LEU A 108 6.77 11.99 19.70
CA LEU A 108 7.93 12.57 19.01
C LEU A 108 8.02 12.10 17.55
N VAL A 109 7.62 10.86 17.25
CA VAL A 109 7.63 10.32 15.87
C VAL A 109 6.72 11.16 14.98
N TYR A 110 5.50 11.45 15.42
CA TYR A 110 4.56 12.32 14.67
C TYR A 110 5.06 13.76 14.56
N ARG A 111 5.65 14.31 15.64
CA ARG A 111 6.17 15.71 15.63
C ARG A 111 7.32 15.88 14.66
N SER A 112 8.22 14.90 14.57
CA SER A 112 9.41 14.94 13.69
C SER A 112 9.12 14.51 12.26
N ALA A 113 7.96 13.92 11.98
CA ALA A 113 7.55 13.52 10.64
C ALA A 113 7.42 14.74 9.71
N PRO A 114 7.82 14.61 8.43
CA PRO A 114 7.63 15.67 7.44
C PRO A 114 6.15 16.00 7.25
N GLN A 115 5.83 17.22 6.81
CA GLN A 115 4.45 17.66 6.58
C GLN A 115 3.80 16.87 5.46
N ASN A 116 4.54 16.63 4.38
CA ASN A 116 4.11 15.83 3.25
C ASN A 116 4.83 14.48 3.30
N ILE A 117 4.06 13.40 3.27
CA ILE A 117 4.54 12.02 3.32
C ILE A 117 4.41 11.43 1.93
N PHE A 118 5.47 10.79 1.45
CA PHE A 118 5.48 10.12 0.16
C PHE A 118 4.49 8.95 0.14
N HIS A 119 3.69 8.87 -0.93
CA HIS A 119 2.58 7.95 -1.06
C HIS A 119 2.39 7.49 -2.51
N SER A 120 1.80 6.32 -2.70
CA SER A 120 1.42 5.82 -4.01
C SER A 120 0.21 4.89 -3.96
N TRP A 121 -0.47 4.75 -5.09
CA TRP A 121 -1.37 3.62 -5.35
C TRP A 121 -0.98 2.87 -6.62
N VAL A 122 -1.60 1.73 -6.85
CA VAL A 122 -1.40 0.90 -8.04
C VAL A 122 -2.57 1.09 -8.99
N GLU A 123 -2.28 1.27 -10.28
CA GLU A 123 -3.29 1.24 -11.32
C GLU A 123 -3.21 -0.08 -12.09
N VAL A 124 -4.35 -0.73 -12.25
CA VAL A 124 -4.50 -2.02 -12.92
C VAL A 124 -5.30 -1.85 -14.20
N TYR A 125 -4.78 -2.38 -15.31
CA TYR A 125 -5.48 -2.38 -16.59
C TYR A 125 -6.36 -3.61 -16.71
N PHE A 126 -7.66 -3.40 -16.84
CA PHE A 126 -8.65 -4.45 -16.95
C PHE A 126 -9.85 -3.94 -17.76
N GLU A 127 -10.44 -4.79 -18.62
CA GLU A 127 -11.60 -4.42 -19.46
C GLU A 127 -11.40 -3.10 -20.25
N ASN A 128 -10.19 -2.91 -20.82
CA ASN A 128 -9.80 -1.73 -21.63
C ASN A 128 -9.76 -0.39 -20.86
N GLN A 129 -9.67 -0.41 -19.52
CA GLN A 129 -9.53 0.79 -18.71
C GLN A 129 -8.56 0.60 -17.53
N TRP A 130 -8.11 1.71 -16.95
CA TRP A 130 -7.27 1.71 -15.75
C TRP A 130 -8.14 1.91 -14.51
N TYR A 131 -7.93 1.06 -13.50
CA TYR A 131 -8.55 1.17 -12.18
C TYR A 131 -7.50 1.57 -11.16
N GLU A 132 -7.76 2.62 -10.40
CA GLU A 132 -6.91 3.11 -9.32
C GLU A 132 -7.19 2.30 -8.06
N LEU A 133 -6.22 1.58 -7.56
CA LEU A 133 -6.40 0.69 -6.42
C LEU A 133 -5.52 1.15 -5.25
N GLU A 134 -6.15 1.68 -4.21
CA GLU A 134 -5.53 2.15 -2.98
C GLU A 134 -6.04 1.41 -1.74
N GLY A 135 -7.26 0.87 -1.79
CA GLY A 135 -7.93 0.24 -0.66
C GLY A 135 -7.22 -1.00 -0.08
N PHE A 136 -6.24 -1.58 -0.80
CA PHE A 136 -5.43 -2.70 -0.31
C PHE A 136 -4.44 -2.32 0.80
N ILE A 137 -4.22 -1.03 1.06
CA ILE A 137 -3.18 -0.55 2.01
C ILE A 137 -3.48 -1.01 3.44
N LEU A 138 -4.72 -0.87 3.88
CA LEU A 138 -5.14 -1.25 5.22
C LEU A 138 -5.84 -2.62 5.21
N ASP A 139 -5.40 -3.51 6.08
CA ASP A 139 -6.11 -4.77 6.27
C ASP A 139 -7.48 -4.56 6.93
N GLN A 140 -8.45 -5.40 6.54
CA GLN A 140 -9.83 -5.33 7.01
C GLN A 140 -9.93 -5.42 8.54
N ALA A 141 -9.08 -6.22 9.17
CA ALA A 141 -9.06 -6.36 10.63
C ALA A 141 -8.68 -5.04 11.31
N TYR A 142 -7.66 -4.34 10.78
CA TYR A 142 -7.26 -3.01 11.27
C TYR A 142 -8.38 -1.99 11.10
N LEU A 143 -8.98 -1.92 9.91
CA LEU A 143 -10.04 -0.97 9.61
C LEU A 143 -11.29 -1.20 10.48
N ASN A 144 -11.74 -2.44 10.62
CA ASN A 144 -12.89 -2.79 11.44
C ASN A 144 -12.67 -2.40 12.92
N LYS A 145 -11.49 -2.68 13.46
CA LYS A 145 -11.14 -2.29 14.83
C LYS A 145 -11.09 -0.77 14.99
N LEU A 146 -10.55 -0.08 14.00
CA LEU A 146 -10.53 1.38 14.00
C LEU A 146 -11.95 1.96 13.97
N GLN A 147 -12.84 1.45 13.12
CA GLN A 147 -14.24 1.85 13.07
C GLN A 147 -14.97 1.62 14.41
N ASN A 148 -14.65 0.53 15.10
CA ASN A 148 -15.20 0.25 16.42
C ASN A 148 -14.68 1.22 17.51
N GLN A 149 -13.45 1.75 17.37
CA GLN A 149 -12.93 2.77 18.29
C GLN A 149 -13.60 4.14 18.11
N PHE A 150 -14.17 4.41 16.93
CA PHE A 150 -14.84 5.68 16.62
C PHE A 150 -16.31 5.46 16.23
N PRO A 151 -17.15 4.89 17.13
CA PRO A 151 -18.53 4.48 16.81
C PRO A 151 -19.43 5.64 16.38
N ASN A 152 -19.15 6.85 16.82
CA ASN A 152 -19.93 8.05 16.52
C ASN A 152 -19.49 8.77 15.22
N CYS A 153 -18.41 8.36 14.58
CA CYS A 153 -17.98 8.94 13.32
C CYS A 153 -18.83 8.35 12.17
N LYS A 154 -19.73 9.17 11.62
CA LYS A 154 -20.65 8.79 10.51
C LYS A 154 -20.30 9.48 9.18
N GLY A 155 -19.24 10.25 9.10
CA GLY A 155 -18.84 11.03 7.91
C GLY A 155 -17.36 10.88 7.62
N ALA A 156 -16.74 12.00 7.22
CA ALA A 156 -15.32 12.05 6.90
C ALA A 156 -14.44 11.71 8.11
N PHE A 157 -13.36 11.00 7.84
CA PHE A 157 -12.35 10.64 8.85
C PHE A 157 -10.94 10.90 8.30
N CYS A 158 -10.07 11.43 9.16
CA CYS A 158 -8.66 11.65 8.84
C CYS A 158 -7.81 11.27 10.06
N GLY A 159 -6.99 10.24 9.92
CA GLY A 159 -6.11 9.73 10.96
C GLY A 159 -5.88 8.22 10.85
N TYR A 160 -4.91 7.69 11.57
CA TYR A 160 -4.62 6.25 11.64
C TYR A 160 -4.34 5.58 10.28
N GLY A 161 -3.87 6.35 9.30
CA GLY A 161 -3.67 5.87 7.92
C GLY A 161 -4.94 5.87 7.07
N VAL A 162 -6.00 6.56 7.47
CA VAL A 162 -7.27 6.71 6.74
C VAL A 162 -7.52 8.18 6.43
N ALA A 163 -7.99 8.47 5.21
CA ALA A 163 -8.56 9.78 4.83
C ALA A 163 -9.67 9.55 3.80
N VAL A 164 -10.91 9.53 4.25
CA VAL A 164 -12.10 9.19 3.44
C VAL A 164 -13.28 10.10 3.78
N LYS A 165 -14.22 10.25 2.83
CA LYS A 165 -15.47 11.02 3.02
C LYS A 165 -16.51 10.25 3.85
N ASP A 166 -16.55 8.93 3.69
CA ASP A 166 -17.42 8.04 4.48
C ASP A 166 -16.59 6.97 5.17
N PHE A 167 -16.38 7.18 6.47
CA PHE A 167 -15.59 6.27 7.29
C PHE A 167 -16.27 4.92 7.54
N ARG A 168 -17.61 4.89 7.48
CA ARG A 168 -18.35 3.66 7.73
C ARG A 168 -18.37 2.74 6.51
N ASN A 169 -18.39 3.33 5.31
CA ASN A 169 -18.51 2.61 4.05
C ASN A 169 -17.42 3.09 3.06
N PRO A 170 -16.12 2.95 3.40
CA PRO A 170 -15.06 3.32 2.45
C PRO A 170 -15.06 2.36 1.26
N THR A 171 -14.77 2.90 0.08
CA THR A 171 -14.71 2.10 -1.15
C THR A 171 -13.38 1.36 -1.24
N ILE A 172 -13.27 0.24 -0.51
CA ILE A 172 -12.04 -0.55 -0.39
C ILE A 172 -12.11 -1.93 -1.05
N ASP A 173 -13.27 -2.35 -1.54
CA ASP A 173 -13.43 -3.64 -2.22
C ASP A 173 -13.37 -3.45 -3.73
N PHE A 174 -12.50 -4.20 -4.40
CA PHE A 174 -12.43 -4.21 -5.86
C PHE A 174 -13.57 -5.04 -6.46
N ASN A 175 -14.54 -4.35 -7.06
CA ASN A 175 -15.67 -4.93 -7.79
C ASN A 175 -15.86 -4.18 -9.12
N ARG A 176 -14.83 -4.13 -9.98
CA ARG A 176 -14.76 -3.34 -11.22
C ARG A 176 -14.91 -1.83 -10.98
N ASN A 177 -14.35 -1.36 -9.88
CA ASN A 177 -14.33 0.04 -9.49
C ASN A 177 -12.97 0.41 -8.90
N SER A 178 -12.59 1.66 -8.98
CA SER A 178 -11.44 2.18 -8.23
C SER A 178 -11.70 2.13 -6.72
N THR A 179 -10.64 1.96 -5.92
CA THR A 179 -10.73 1.83 -4.47
C THR A 179 -9.85 2.88 -3.79
N TYR A 180 -10.35 3.49 -2.69
CA TYR A 180 -9.65 4.57 -2.01
C TYR A 180 -9.75 4.44 -0.49
N ILE A 181 -8.64 4.74 0.20
CA ILE A 181 -8.59 4.77 1.66
C ILE A 181 -7.81 5.98 2.22
N GLN A 182 -7.00 6.65 1.39
CA GLN A 182 -6.17 7.80 1.78
C GLN A 182 -6.30 9.00 0.82
N SER A 183 -7.07 8.88 -0.25
CA SER A 183 -7.17 9.85 -1.35
C SER A 183 -7.55 11.28 -0.92
N GLU A 184 -8.33 11.44 0.14
CA GLU A 184 -8.69 12.77 0.68
C GLU A 184 -7.51 13.49 1.38
N GLY A 185 -6.37 12.82 1.52
CA GLY A 185 -5.14 13.38 2.09
C GLY A 185 -4.10 13.84 1.08
N ILE A 186 -4.34 13.68 -0.22
CA ILE A 186 -3.38 14.02 -1.28
C ILE A 186 -3.10 15.51 -1.30
N THR A 187 -1.80 15.88 -1.35
CA THR A 187 -1.33 17.26 -1.35
C THR A 187 -0.57 17.63 -2.63
N GLN A 188 0.08 16.66 -3.27
CA GLN A 188 0.79 16.85 -4.53
C GLN A 188 0.72 15.57 -5.35
N ASP A 189 0.52 15.72 -6.65
CA ASP A 189 0.48 14.65 -7.63
C ASP A 189 1.78 14.66 -8.44
N PHE A 190 2.45 13.50 -8.56
CA PHE A 190 3.65 13.30 -9.36
C PHE A 190 3.36 12.60 -10.69
N GLY A 191 2.13 12.13 -10.87
CA GLY A 191 1.71 11.38 -12.05
C GLY A 191 2.08 9.89 -12.00
N VAL A 192 1.97 9.28 -13.17
CA VAL A 192 2.04 7.82 -13.36
C VAL A 192 3.43 7.39 -13.80
N TYR A 193 3.96 6.35 -13.15
CA TYR A 193 5.25 5.72 -13.44
C TYR A 193 5.07 4.28 -13.88
N TYR A 194 6.03 3.81 -14.64
CA TYR A 194 6.06 2.43 -15.13
C TYR A 194 6.16 1.40 -14.00
N CYS A 195 7.02 1.65 -13.01
CA CYS A 195 7.30 0.77 -11.89
C CYS A 195 7.73 1.57 -10.64
N PRO A 196 7.76 0.95 -9.45
CA PRO A 196 8.28 1.57 -8.24
C PRO A 196 9.73 2.02 -8.36
N ASP A 197 10.56 1.28 -9.12
CA ASP A 197 11.97 1.62 -9.36
C ASP A 197 12.11 3.02 -9.99
N ASP A 198 11.28 3.33 -11.00
CA ASP A 198 11.31 4.63 -11.69
C ASP A 198 10.74 5.73 -10.79
N LEU A 199 9.63 5.47 -10.12
CA LEU A 199 9.02 6.43 -9.21
C LEU A 199 9.97 6.83 -8.08
N LEU A 200 10.60 5.85 -7.40
CA LEU A 200 11.50 6.10 -6.27
C LEU A 200 12.85 6.70 -6.69
N LYS A 201 13.25 6.56 -7.94
CA LYS A 201 14.43 7.22 -8.50
C LYS A 201 14.24 8.73 -8.62
N GLU A 202 13.04 9.17 -8.97
CA GLU A 202 12.70 10.60 -9.13
C GLU A 202 12.13 11.21 -7.84
N HIS A 203 11.29 10.45 -7.12
CA HIS A 203 10.60 10.91 -5.92
C HIS A 203 10.76 9.90 -4.78
N HIS A 204 11.17 10.38 -3.64
CA HIS A 204 11.29 9.58 -2.42
C HIS A 204 11.12 10.46 -1.18
N GLN A 205 10.85 9.84 -0.04
CA GLN A 205 10.75 10.57 1.21
C GLN A 205 12.09 11.21 1.58
N GLN A 206 12.18 12.52 1.49
CA GLN A 206 13.40 13.24 1.88
C GLN A 206 13.59 13.21 3.39
N MET A 207 14.64 12.55 3.84
CA MET A 207 15.07 12.50 5.24
C MET A 207 16.57 12.67 5.35
N SER A 208 17.04 13.41 6.36
CA SER A 208 18.48 13.43 6.67
C SER A 208 18.94 12.02 7.08
N ARG A 209 20.24 11.72 6.90
CA ARG A 209 20.82 10.41 7.25
C ARG A 209 20.51 10.00 8.70
N LEU A 210 20.58 10.95 9.65
CA LEU A 210 20.27 10.71 11.06
C LEU A 210 18.79 10.39 11.28
N LYS A 211 17.87 11.10 10.61
CA LYS A 211 16.43 10.81 10.69
C LYS A 211 16.10 9.47 10.06
N GLY A 212 16.71 9.14 8.93
CA GLY A 212 16.54 7.83 8.28
C GLY A 212 17.02 6.68 9.19
N PHE A 213 18.19 6.84 9.81
CA PHE A 213 18.71 5.87 10.77
C PHE A 213 17.75 5.70 11.98
N ALA A 214 17.32 6.82 12.58
CA ALA A 214 16.39 6.79 13.70
C ALA A 214 15.02 6.16 13.32
N TYR A 215 14.54 6.41 12.10
CA TYR A 215 13.33 5.76 11.59
C TYR A 215 13.53 4.24 11.49
N ARG A 216 14.59 3.79 10.82
CA ARG A 216 14.84 2.35 10.58
C ARG A 216 14.97 1.55 11.88
N HIS A 217 15.66 2.09 12.88
CA HIS A 217 16.01 1.33 14.09
C HIS A 217 15.07 1.57 15.27
N ILE A 218 14.33 2.68 15.30
CA ILE A 218 13.51 3.07 16.44
C ILE A 218 12.07 3.41 15.99
N GLY A 219 11.92 4.41 15.12
CA GLY A 219 10.61 5.00 14.79
C GLY A 219 9.62 3.98 14.25
N ARG A 220 10.00 3.17 13.25
CA ARG A 220 9.12 2.16 12.65
C ARG A 220 8.63 1.11 13.66
N HIS A 221 9.45 0.75 14.63
CA HIS A 221 9.06 -0.22 15.66
C HIS A 221 7.96 0.34 16.59
N PHE A 222 8.05 1.63 16.95
CA PHE A 222 6.98 2.30 17.69
C PHE A 222 5.71 2.41 16.85
N MET A 223 5.83 2.75 15.56
CA MET A 223 4.68 2.83 14.65
C MET A 223 4.02 1.45 14.50
N ASN A 224 4.79 0.39 14.25
CA ASN A 224 4.28 -0.98 14.15
C ASN A 224 3.63 -1.45 15.46
N ARG A 225 4.17 -1.07 16.62
CA ARG A 225 3.54 -1.34 17.91
C ARG A 225 2.19 -0.65 18.06
N ASN A 226 2.07 0.60 17.60
CA ASN A 226 0.79 1.33 17.63
C ASN A 226 -0.24 0.69 16.68
N VAL A 227 0.15 0.35 15.46
CA VAL A 227 -0.70 -0.35 14.48
C VAL A 227 -1.18 -1.70 15.04
N LYS A 228 -0.27 -2.47 15.66
CA LYS A 228 -0.62 -3.74 16.33
C LYS A 228 -1.63 -3.52 17.48
N ARG A 229 -1.46 -2.46 18.28
CA ARG A 229 -2.40 -2.13 19.36
C ARG A 229 -3.81 -1.79 18.84
N VAL A 230 -3.91 -1.10 17.69
CA VAL A 230 -5.21 -0.82 17.06
C VAL A 230 -5.93 -2.13 16.70
N ARG A 231 -5.24 -3.12 16.14
CA ARG A 231 -5.83 -4.44 15.83
C ARG A 231 -6.27 -5.23 17.04
N GLN A 232 -5.63 -5.02 18.19
CA GLN A 232 -5.92 -5.78 19.44
C GLN A 232 -7.04 -5.17 20.31
N ARG A 233 -7.39 -3.91 20.08
CA ARG A 233 -8.48 -3.21 20.77
C ARG A 233 -9.82 -3.48 20.10
#